data_9998f12d1a7f8a626d4a6d3c55dd534f
#
_entry.id   9998f12d1a7f8a626d4a6d3c55dd534f
#
_cell.length_a   1.000
_cell.length_b   1.000
_cell.length_c   1.000
_cell.angle_alpha   90.00
_cell.angle_beta   90.00
_cell.angle_gamma   90.00
#
_symmetry.space_group_name_H-M   'P 1'
#
loop_
_entity.id
_entity.type
_entity.pdbx_description
1 polymer ?
#
loop_
_entity_poly.entity_id
_entity_poly.type
_entity_poly.pdbx_seq_one_letter_code
_entity_poly.pdbx_strand_id
1 'polypeptide(L)'
;MLFRSPPTILRLVYKIKGVERACVITDALACAASDSNVAFDPRVIIEDGVCKLADHSALAGSIATMDRLIRTLVQKAEIPLEDAIRMASETPAKIMNVYDRKGSLQKDKDADFMILDADLNIRGVWAMGKIVEGTLNL
;
A
#
# COMPACT_ATOMS: atom_id res chain seq x y z
N MET A 1 1.58 -6.41 -5.01
CA MET A 1 1.84 -7.87 -4.80
C MET A 1 2.65 -8.20 -3.52
N LEU A 2 2.75 -7.30 -2.57
CA LEU A 2 3.67 -7.42 -1.43
C LEU A 2 3.16 -8.30 -0.28
N PHE A 3 1.86 -8.42 -0.10
CA PHE A 3 1.30 -9.22 0.99
C PHE A 3 1.55 -10.73 0.82
N ARG A 4 1.71 -11.19 -0.42
CA ARG A 4 1.94 -12.59 -0.77
C ARG A 4 3.41 -13.00 -0.81
N SER A 5 4.32 -12.03 -0.77
CA SER A 5 5.75 -12.30 -0.92
C SER A 5 6.44 -12.25 0.44
N PRO A 6 7.25 -13.28 0.77
CA PRO A 6 8.08 -13.25 1.98
C PRO A 6 8.99 -12.02 2.00
N PRO A 7 9.35 -11.49 3.19
CA PRO A 7 10.23 -10.32 3.30
C PRO A 7 11.54 -10.43 2.52
N THR A 8 12.11 -11.64 2.47
CA THR A 8 13.34 -11.92 1.70
C THR A 8 13.15 -11.65 0.20
N ILE A 9 12.01 -12.06 -0.37
CA ILE A 9 11.71 -11.82 -1.79
C ILE A 9 11.48 -10.33 -2.04
N LEU A 10 10.81 -9.62 -1.12
CA LEU A 10 10.62 -8.17 -1.21
C LEU A 10 11.96 -7.43 -1.26
N ARG A 11 12.87 -7.80 -0.35
CA ARG A 11 14.23 -7.25 -0.29
C ARG A 11 15.02 -7.57 -1.56
N LEU A 12 14.90 -8.78 -2.10
CA LEU A 12 15.56 -9.18 -3.33
C LEU A 12 15.07 -8.34 -4.52
N VAL A 13 13.74 -8.21 -4.68
CA VAL A 13 13.16 -7.38 -5.74
C VAL A 13 13.62 -5.93 -5.62
N TYR A 14 13.58 -5.35 -4.41
CA TYR A 14 14.07 -4.01 -4.16
C TYR A 14 15.55 -3.85 -4.56
N LYS A 15 16.42 -4.78 -4.15
CA LYS A 15 17.85 -4.71 -4.49
C LYS A 15 18.14 -4.85 -5.99
N ILE A 16 17.38 -5.67 -6.71
CA ILE A 16 17.60 -5.92 -8.13
C ILE A 16 16.98 -4.81 -8.99
N LYS A 17 15.76 -4.36 -8.66
CA LYS A 17 15.00 -3.41 -9.48
C LYS A 17 15.23 -1.96 -9.08
N GLY A 18 15.48 -1.70 -7.81
CA GLY A 18 15.53 -0.36 -7.24
C GLY A 18 14.16 0.32 -7.20
N VAL A 19 14.12 1.48 -6.60
CA VAL A 19 12.88 2.26 -6.39
C VAL A 19 12.23 2.75 -7.69
N GLU A 20 13.03 2.98 -8.72
CA GLU A 20 12.56 3.55 -9.99
C GLU A 20 11.80 2.53 -10.87
N ARG A 21 11.98 1.23 -10.59
CA ARG A 21 11.44 0.12 -11.41
C ARG A 21 10.56 -0.84 -10.61
N ALA A 22 10.33 -0.55 -9.35
CA ALA A 22 9.45 -1.34 -8.49
C ALA A 22 8.40 -0.42 -7.87
N CYS A 23 7.14 -0.74 -8.06
CA CYS A 23 6.04 -0.06 -7.36
C CYS A 23 5.29 -1.03 -6.45
N VAL A 24 4.68 -0.44 -5.43
CA VAL A 24 3.86 -1.15 -4.45
C VAL A 24 2.40 -1.01 -4.85
N ILE A 25 1.69 -2.13 -4.88
CA ILE A 25 0.24 -2.16 -5.10
C ILE A 25 -0.42 -3.09 -4.07
N THR A 26 -1.62 -2.79 -3.68
CA THR A 26 -2.39 -3.60 -2.72
C THR A 26 -2.99 -4.85 -3.36
N ASP A 27 -3.41 -4.77 -4.62
CA ASP A 27 -4.25 -5.79 -5.25
C ASP A 27 -5.50 -6.10 -4.40
N ALA A 28 -6.05 -5.05 -3.76
CA ALA A 28 -7.09 -5.15 -2.75
C ALA A 28 -8.44 -5.48 -3.36
N LEU A 29 -9.15 -6.41 -2.73
CA LEU A 29 -10.55 -6.68 -3.02
C LEU A 29 -11.45 -5.61 -2.36
N ALA A 30 -12.72 -5.55 -2.78
CA ALA A 30 -13.71 -4.61 -2.25
C ALA A 30 -13.94 -4.75 -0.73
N CYS A 31 -13.67 -5.91 -0.15
CA CYS A 31 -13.75 -6.16 1.30
C CYS A 31 -12.50 -5.74 2.08
N ALA A 32 -11.44 -5.24 1.41
CA ALA A 32 -10.26 -4.76 2.11
C ALA A 32 -10.61 -3.56 3.00
N ALA A 33 -10.03 -3.53 4.20
CA ALA A 33 -10.30 -2.51 5.23
C ALA A 33 -11.76 -2.45 5.71
N SER A 34 -12.58 -3.45 5.42
CA SER A 34 -13.90 -3.58 6.04
C SER A 34 -13.82 -4.35 7.36
N ASP A 35 -14.76 -4.10 8.25
CA ASP A 35 -14.90 -4.88 9.50
C ASP A 35 -15.42 -6.31 9.25
N SER A 36 -15.78 -6.59 8.02
CA SER A 36 -16.28 -7.88 7.57
C SER A 36 -15.12 -8.76 7.10
N ASN A 37 -14.97 -9.94 7.69
CA ASN A 37 -14.08 -10.99 7.21
C ASN A 37 -14.71 -11.83 6.09
N VAL A 38 -15.68 -11.27 5.39
CA VAL A 38 -16.43 -11.96 4.32
C VAL A 38 -16.13 -11.29 2.99
N ALA A 39 -15.67 -12.07 2.02
CA ALA A 39 -15.55 -11.59 0.66
C ALA A 39 -16.93 -11.39 0.01
N PHE A 40 -17.11 -10.34 -0.79
CA PHE A 40 -18.37 -10.10 -1.51
C PHE A 40 -18.59 -11.10 -2.66
N ASP A 41 -17.54 -11.73 -3.16
CA ASP A 41 -17.61 -12.78 -4.18
C ASP A 41 -17.65 -14.15 -3.50
N PRO A 42 -18.69 -14.97 -3.71
CA PRO A 42 -18.80 -16.29 -3.09
C PRO A 42 -17.71 -17.27 -3.50
N ARG A 43 -16.96 -16.97 -4.57
CA ARG A 43 -15.80 -17.75 -5.00
C ARG A 43 -14.54 -17.46 -4.19
N VAL A 44 -14.57 -16.47 -3.32
CA VAL A 44 -13.43 -16.03 -2.52
C VAL A 44 -13.72 -16.22 -1.04
N ILE A 45 -12.78 -16.80 -0.34
CA ILE A 45 -12.78 -16.93 1.13
C ILE A 45 -11.59 -16.18 1.72
N ILE A 46 -11.75 -15.74 2.96
CA ILE A 46 -10.67 -15.09 3.73
C ILE A 46 -10.28 -16.03 4.85
N GLU A 47 -9.09 -16.60 4.76
CA GLU A 47 -8.51 -17.50 5.78
C GLU A 47 -7.09 -17.05 6.11
N ASP A 48 -6.72 -17.10 7.39
CA ASP A 48 -5.39 -16.75 7.89
C ASP A 48 -4.94 -15.35 7.46
N GLY A 49 -5.90 -14.41 7.27
CA GLY A 49 -5.63 -13.06 6.79
C GLY A 49 -5.23 -12.98 5.31
N VAL A 50 -5.55 -14.00 4.52
CA VAL A 50 -5.28 -14.10 3.07
C VAL A 50 -6.56 -14.42 2.32
N CYS A 51 -6.73 -13.81 1.14
CA CYS A 51 -7.81 -14.16 0.23
C CYS A 51 -7.41 -15.35 -0.65
N LYS A 52 -8.28 -16.35 -0.70
CA LYS A 52 -8.12 -17.58 -1.48
C LYS A 52 -9.37 -17.82 -2.32
N LEU A 53 -9.24 -18.56 -3.41
CA LEU A 53 -10.42 -19.15 -4.04
C LEU A 53 -11.05 -20.18 -3.10
N ALA A 54 -12.36 -20.31 -3.12
CA ALA A 54 -13.11 -21.21 -2.23
C ALA A 54 -12.74 -22.69 -2.42
N ASP A 55 -12.22 -23.05 -3.59
CA ASP A 55 -11.69 -24.37 -3.89
C ASP A 55 -10.21 -24.56 -3.48
N HIS A 56 -9.61 -23.55 -2.85
CA HIS A 56 -8.20 -23.51 -2.44
C HIS A 56 -7.17 -23.67 -3.58
N SER A 57 -7.58 -23.55 -4.83
CA SER A 57 -6.69 -23.73 -6.00
C SER A 57 -5.70 -22.57 -6.17
N ALA A 58 -6.05 -21.37 -5.73
CA ALA A 58 -5.21 -20.18 -5.87
C ALA A 58 -5.52 -19.09 -4.82
N LEU A 59 -4.61 -18.14 -4.70
CA LEU A 59 -4.84 -16.89 -4.00
C LEU A 59 -5.69 -15.95 -4.87
N ALA A 60 -6.55 -15.15 -4.24
CA ALA A 60 -7.51 -14.28 -4.92
C ALA A 60 -7.46 -12.85 -4.36
N GLY A 61 -6.71 -11.96 -4.99
CA GLY A 61 -6.57 -10.58 -4.54
C GLY A 61 -5.96 -10.46 -3.13
N SER A 62 -6.23 -9.38 -2.44
CA SER A 62 -5.75 -9.15 -1.07
C SER A 62 -6.75 -8.35 -0.24
N ILE A 63 -6.58 -8.39 1.10
CA ILE A 63 -7.22 -7.48 2.06
C ILE A 63 -6.22 -6.48 2.64
N ALA A 64 -5.04 -6.38 2.05
CA ALA A 64 -4.00 -5.49 2.56
C ALA A 64 -4.28 -4.04 2.16
N THR A 65 -4.15 -3.15 3.13
CA THR A 65 -4.15 -1.71 2.94
C THR A 65 -2.74 -1.20 2.64
N MET A 66 -2.61 -0.02 2.03
CA MET A 66 -1.30 0.52 1.64
C MET A 66 -0.40 0.78 2.85
N ASP A 67 -0.93 1.29 3.95
CA ASP A 67 -0.19 1.50 5.20
C ASP A 67 0.38 0.19 5.76
N ARG A 68 -0.40 -0.91 5.72
CA ARG A 68 0.08 -2.24 6.09
C ARG A 68 1.23 -2.71 5.20
N LEU A 69 1.17 -2.40 3.90
CA LEU A 69 2.27 -2.72 2.97
C LEU A 69 3.52 -1.93 3.30
N ILE A 70 3.41 -0.63 3.56
CA ILE A 70 4.54 0.22 3.96
C ILE A 70 5.18 -0.32 5.25
N ARG A 71 4.38 -0.62 6.28
CA ARG A 71 4.90 -1.26 7.50
C ARG A 71 5.63 -2.57 7.22
N THR A 72 5.11 -3.39 6.33
CA THR A 72 5.75 -4.67 5.95
C THR A 72 7.09 -4.45 5.26
N LEU A 73 7.17 -3.49 4.34
CA LEU A 73 8.41 -3.14 3.65
C LEU A 73 9.48 -2.64 4.64
N VAL A 74 9.11 -1.73 5.51
CA VAL A 74 10.05 -1.10 6.44
C VAL A 74 10.44 -2.05 7.57
N GLN A 75 9.45 -2.60 8.28
CA GLN A 75 9.69 -3.33 9.51
C GLN A 75 10.10 -4.79 9.30
N LYS A 76 9.67 -5.43 8.20
CA LYS A 76 9.96 -6.84 7.92
C LYS A 76 10.97 -7.04 6.79
N ALA A 77 10.89 -6.27 5.73
CA ALA A 77 11.82 -6.36 4.62
C ALA A 77 13.04 -5.41 4.77
N GLU A 78 13.06 -4.58 5.83
CA GLU A 78 14.16 -3.65 6.15
C GLU A 78 14.51 -2.72 4.97
N ILE A 79 13.49 -2.30 4.23
CA ILE A 79 13.64 -1.31 3.16
C ILE A 79 13.55 0.08 3.80
N PRO A 80 14.42 1.04 3.46
CA PRO A 80 14.33 2.40 3.98
C PRO A 80 12.94 3.00 3.77
N LEU A 81 12.42 3.72 4.77
CA LEU A 81 11.08 4.32 4.71
C LEU A 81 10.91 5.22 3.48
N GLU A 82 11.91 6.04 3.18
CA GLU A 82 11.89 6.92 2.00
C GLU A 82 11.67 6.12 0.71
N ASP A 83 12.39 5.02 0.53
CA ASP A 83 12.28 4.17 -0.65
C ASP A 83 10.93 3.44 -0.71
N ALA A 84 10.42 2.97 0.44
CA ALA A 84 9.10 2.37 0.52
C ALA A 84 8.00 3.36 0.12
N ILE A 85 8.08 4.61 0.58
CA ILE A 85 7.15 5.69 0.20
C ILE A 85 7.28 6.03 -1.29
N ARG A 86 8.50 6.15 -1.81
CA ARG A 86 8.71 6.42 -3.25
C ARG A 86 8.11 5.32 -4.13
N MET A 87 8.28 4.05 -3.78
CA MET A 87 7.66 2.93 -4.48
C MET A 87 6.12 2.93 -4.39
N ALA A 88 5.53 3.54 -3.37
CA ALA A 88 4.09 3.62 -3.17
C ALA A 88 3.45 4.89 -3.75
N SER A 89 4.23 5.93 -4.07
CA SER A 89 3.71 7.23 -4.51
C SER A 89 4.38 7.74 -5.79
N GLU A 90 5.66 8.05 -5.76
CA GLU A 90 6.39 8.65 -6.88
C GLU A 90 6.47 7.70 -8.09
N THR A 91 6.90 6.48 -7.87
CA THR A 91 7.08 5.49 -8.95
C THR A 91 5.76 5.15 -9.65
N PRO A 92 4.64 4.84 -8.95
CA PRO A 92 3.37 4.65 -9.63
C PRO A 92 2.85 5.92 -10.31
N ALA A 93 3.08 7.12 -9.76
CA ALA A 93 2.68 8.37 -10.41
C ALA A 93 3.43 8.59 -11.75
N LYS A 94 4.71 8.23 -11.80
CA LYS A 94 5.50 8.26 -13.06
C LYS A 94 4.97 7.22 -14.07
N ILE A 95 4.67 6.00 -13.63
CA ILE A 95 4.13 4.95 -14.49
C ILE A 95 2.78 5.36 -15.09
N MET A 96 1.94 6.03 -14.30
CA MET A 96 0.61 6.51 -14.71
C MET A 96 0.64 7.85 -15.46
N ASN A 97 1.83 8.45 -15.67
CA ASN A 97 2.00 9.76 -16.31
C ASN A 97 1.22 10.90 -15.62
N VAL A 98 1.19 10.88 -14.28
CA VAL A 98 0.55 11.93 -13.45
C VAL A 98 1.53 12.55 -12.45
N TYR A 99 2.82 12.33 -12.63
CA TYR A 99 3.85 12.83 -11.71
C TYR A 99 3.98 14.37 -11.73
N ASP A 100 3.52 15.01 -12.78
CA ASP A 100 3.42 16.47 -12.88
C ASP A 100 2.54 17.07 -11.77
N ARG A 101 1.54 16.33 -11.28
CA ARG A 101 0.59 16.80 -10.28
C ARG A 101 0.48 15.94 -9.03
N LYS A 102 0.97 14.69 -9.02
CA LYS A 102 0.85 13.74 -7.89
C LYS A 102 2.18 13.05 -7.58
N GLY A 103 2.23 12.30 -6.47
CA GLY A 103 3.35 11.42 -6.14
C GLY A 103 4.50 12.08 -5.38
N SER A 104 4.46 13.38 -5.12
CA SER A 104 5.41 14.08 -4.26
C SER A 104 4.84 15.39 -3.73
N LEU A 105 5.34 15.86 -2.58
CA LEU A 105 5.02 17.15 -2.01
C LEU A 105 5.93 18.21 -2.60
N GLN A 106 5.46 18.86 -3.66
CA GLN A 106 6.17 19.93 -4.34
C GLN A 106 5.20 21.08 -4.68
N LYS A 107 5.74 22.28 -4.86
CA LYS A 107 4.96 23.44 -5.31
C LYS A 107 4.23 23.10 -6.61
N ASP A 108 3.01 23.60 -6.73
CA ASP A 108 2.11 23.45 -7.90
C ASP A 108 1.58 22.02 -8.13
N LYS A 109 1.81 21.07 -7.19
CA LYS A 109 1.17 19.77 -7.20
C LYS A 109 -0.08 19.73 -6.30
N ASP A 110 -0.91 18.71 -6.53
CA ASP A 110 -2.06 18.44 -5.67
C ASP A 110 -1.57 18.26 -4.23
N ALA A 111 -2.24 18.87 -3.27
CA ALA A 111 -1.91 18.74 -1.85
C ALA A 111 -2.50 17.42 -1.30
N ASP A 112 -2.01 16.30 -1.83
CA ASP A 112 -2.34 14.94 -1.40
C ASP A 112 -1.22 14.44 -0.48
N PHE A 113 -1.51 14.28 0.81
CA PHE A 113 -0.52 13.80 1.77
C PHE A 113 -1.17 13.10 2.96
N MET A 114 -0.38 12.36 3.69
CA MET A 114 -0.79 11.76 4.96
C MET A 114 0.26 12.04 6.04
N ILE A 115 -0.18 12.05 7.29
CA ILE A 115 0.68 12.10 8.46
C ILE A 115 0.69 10.72 9.10
N LEU A 116 1.88 10.22 9.35
CA LEU A 116 2.11 8.95 10.04
C LEU A 116 2.78 9.21 11.39
N ASP A 117 2.49 8.38 12.38
CA ASP A 117 3.27 8.34 13.62
C ASP A 117 4.57 7.53 13.46
N ALA A 118 5.32 7.41 14.54
CA ALA A 118 6.59 6.67 14.55
C ALA A 118 6.42 5.17 14.24
N ASP A 119 5.23 4.61 14.51
CA ASP A 119 4.89 3.22 14.22
C ASP A 119 4.27 3.05 12.83
N LEU A 120 4.25 4.11 12.03
CA LEU A 120 3.69 4.19 10.68
C LEU A 120 2.16 3.97 10.65
N ASN A 121 1.45 4.35 11.73
CA ASN A 121 -0.01 4.42 11.72
C ASN A 121 -0.46 5.76 11.15
N ILE A 122 -1.58 5.75 10.40
CA ILE A 122 -2.16 6.95 9.82
C ILE A 122 -2.76 7.81 10.92
N ARG A 123 -2.39 9.09 10.96
CA ARG A 123 -2.92 10.12 11.87
C ARG A 123 -3.79 11.14 11.15
N GLY A 124 -3.63 11.29 9.86
CA GLY A 124 -4.48 12.14 9.03
C GLY A 124 -4.18 11.97 7.57
N VAL A 125 -5.19 12.18 6.72
CA VAL A 125 -5.11 12.10 5.27
C VAL A 125 -5.71 13.35 4.66
N TRP A 126 -5.02 13.94 3.68
CA TRP A 126 -5.49 15.07 2.90
C TRP A 126 -5.54 14.69 1.42
N ALA A 127 -6.59 15.10 0.76
CA ALA A 127 -6.71 15.03 -0.69
C ALA A 127 -7.07 16.43 -1.22
N MET A 128 -6.29 16.90 -2.17
CA MET A 128 -6.44 18.24 -2.76
C MET A 128 -6.54 19.36 -1.70
N GLY A 129 -5.73 19.26 -0.66
CA GLY A 129 -5.68 20.21 0.44
C GLY A 129 -6.82 20.11 1.46
N LYS A 130 -7.74 19.18 1.31
CA LYS A 130 -8.85 18.96 2.24
C LYS A 130 -8.62 17.68 3.05
N ILE A 131 -8.90 17.73 4.34
CA ILE A 131 -8.89 16.53 5.18
C ILE A 131 -9.99 15.57 4.70
N VAL A 132 -9.62 14.32 4.46
CA VAL A 132 -10.54 13.30 3.95
C VAL A 132 -11.11 12.49 5.11
N GLU A 133 -10.25 12.01 5.96
CA GLU A 133 -10.59 11.27 7.17
C GLU A 133 -9.36 11.25 8.07
N GLY A 134 -9.59 11.21 9.36
CA GLY A 134 -8.54 11.12 10.33
C GLY A 134 -8.78 12.13 11.45
N THR A 135 -8.83 11.64 12.62
CA THR A 135 -8.66 12.45 13.79
C THR A 135 -7.17 12.79 13.87
N LEU A 136 -6.82 14.04 13.63
CA LEU A 136 -5.58 14.60 14.15
C LEU A 136 -5.68 14.56 15.68
N ASN A 137 -5.41 13.43 16.27
CA ASN A 137 -5.01 13.35 17.66
C ASN A 137 -3.50 13.66 17.68
N LEU A 138 -3.19 14.95 17.61
CA LEU A 138 -1.87 15.49 17.90
C LEU A 138 -1.65 15.47 19.40
#